data_bcf0eacb1ec0eac66ef968cbf955f190
#
_entry.id   bcf0eacb1ec0eac66ef968cbf955f190
#
_cell.length_a   1.000
_cell.length_b   1.000
_cell.length_c   1.000
_cell.angle_alpha   90.00
_cell.angle_beta   90.00
_cell.angle_gamma   90.00
#
_symmetry.space_group_name_H-M   'P 1'
#
loop_
_entity.id
_entity.type
_entity.pdbx_description
1 polymer ?
#
loop_
_entity_poly.entity_id
_entity_poly.type
_entity_poly.pdbx_seq_one_letter_code
_entity_poly.pdbx_strand_id
1 'polypeptide(L)'
;MASVRVSAVLLALVMIFSGAAGARAVSASASALPPPSQGRQLITVTADSYQKTTATLIAYTAEGGRWVKTYGPWTANVGKSGIAPPGQKREGDGRTPSGTYGFDFMFGVKPDPGVKFPYRQAFSYDKWNDDSASPLYNKWVDSRHANPGVAPENMVTLPAYNYGAVIAYNTKDRTPHLGSAIFLHISNGGPTTGCVSLPVDKLLQVLRWMDPKHSPQIDIGVV
;
A
#
# COMPACT_ATOMS: atom_id res chain seq x y z
N MET A 1 -30.08 66.11 -64.43
CA MET A 1 -28.89 65.27 -64.32
C MET A 1 -28.89 64.63 -62.93
N ALA A 2 -29.37 63.43 -62.84
CA ALA A 2 -29.50 62.74 -61.55
C ALA A 2 -28.44 61.65 -61.40
N SER A 3 -27.58 61.74 -60.43
CA SER A 3 -26.54 60.80 -60.14
C SER A 3 -27.08 59.67 -59.24
N VAL A 4 -27.10 58.45 -59.74
CA VAL A 4 -27.49 57.25 -59.02
C VAL A 4 -26.27 56.74 -58.28
N ARG A 5 -26.35 56.70 -56.94
CA ARG A 5 -25.37 56.03 -56.10
C ARG A 5 -25.79 54.59 -55.84
N VAL A 6 -24.99 53.64 -56.34
CA VAL A 6 -25.13 52.23 -56.08
C VAL A 6 -24.43 51.91 -54.76
N SER A 7 -25.15 51.49 -53.75
CA SER A 7 -24.62 51.00 -52.49
C SER A 7 -24.37 49.49 -52.58
N ALA A 8 -23.12 49.08 -52.51
CA ALA A 8 -22.72 47.69 -52.39
C ALA A 8 -22.93 47.19 -50.93
N VAL A 9 -23.81 46.22 -50.78
CA VAL A 9 -23.99 45.49 -49.50
C VAL A 9 -22.96 44.39 -49.42
N LEU A 10 -22.00 44.54 -48.50
CA LEU A 10 -21.02 43.50 -48.18
C LEU A 10 -21.69 42.46 -47.26
N LEU A 11 -21.95 41.27 -47.76
CA LEU A 11 -22.44 40.14 -46.97
C LEU A 11 -21.23 39.50 -46.26
N ALA A 12 -21.09 39.75 -44.93
CA ALA A 12 -20.08 39.12 -44.13
C ALA A 12 -20.52 37.67 -43.77
N LEU A 13 -19.85 36.68 -44.35
CA LEU A 13 -20.03 35.27 -44.05
C LEU A 13 -19.32 34.96 -42.73
N VAL A 14 -20.07 34.85 -41.64
CA VAL A 14 -19.54 34.40 -40.34
C VAL A 14 -19.39 32.88 -40.39
N MET A 15 -18.18 32.41 -40.56
CA MET A 15 -17.85 30.98 -40.35
C MET A 15 -17.76 30.70 -38.87
N ILE A 16 -18.74 29.99 -38.32
CA ILE A 16 -18.70 29.44 -36.99
C ILE A 16 -17.81 28.19 -37.02
N PHE A 17 -16.57 28.32 -36.55
CA PHE A 17 -15.73 27.15 -36.24
C PHE A 17 -16.24 26.50 -34.97
N SER A 18 -17.04 25.45 -35.09
CA SER A 18 -17.31 24.52 -33.98
C SER A 18 -16.04 23.75 -33.65
N GLY A 19 -15.23 24.29 -32.76
CA GLY A 19 -14.11 23.57 -32.15
C GLY A 19 -14.67 22.48 -31.25
N ALA A 20 -14.72 21.23 -31.73
CA ALA A 20 -14.89 20.08 -30.88
C ALA A 20 -13.64 19.98 -29.99
N ALA A 21 -13.77 20.46 -28.74
CA ALA A 21 -12.80 20.19 -27.70
C ALA A 21 -12.81 18.67 -27.41
N GLY A 22 -11.98 17.93 -28.13
CA GLY A 22 -11.68 16.55 -27.80
C GLY A 22 -11.09 16.51 -26.41
N ALA A 23 -11.88 16.11 -25.43
CA ALA A 23 -11.37 15.73 -24.10
C ALA A 23 -10.36 14.61 -24.34
N ARG A 24 -9.07 14.95 -24.35
CA ARG A 24 -7.99 13.99 -24.19
C ARG A 24 -8.19 13.39 -22.80
N ALA A 25 -8.71 12.17 -22.75
CA ALA A 25 -8.56 11.33 -21.58
C ALA A 25 -7.06 11.24 -21.30
N VAL A 26 -6.60 11.92 -20.28
CA VAL A 26 -5.28 11.70 -19.69
C VAL A 26 -5.37 10.30 -19.10
N SER A 27 -4.97 9.30 -19.90
CA SER A 27 -4.64 7.98 -19.36
C SER A 27 -3.52 8.25 -18.36
N ALA A 28 -3.86 8.22 -17.05
CA ALA A 28 -2.87 8.13 -16.00
C ALA A 28 -2.01 6.92 -16.37
N SER A 29 -0.77 7.18 -16.78
CA SER A 29 0.22 6.15 -16.98
C SER A 29 0.36 5.46 -15.64
N ALA A 30 -0.18 4.25 -15.51
CA ALA A 30 0.25 3.35 -14.44
C ALA A 30 1.78 3.40 -14.50
N SER A 31 2.40 3.86 -13.43
CA SER A 31 3.86 3.90 -13.33
C SER A 31 4.36 2.54 -13.76
N ALA A 32 5.11 2.48 -14.86
CA ALA A 32 5.55 1.21 -15.42
C ALA A 32 6.35 0.52 -14.34
N LEU A 33 5.84 -0.61 -13.85
CA LEU A 33 6.54 -1.42 -12.87
C LEU A 33 7.97 -1.68 -13.37
N PRO A 34 9.00 -1.60 -12.52
CA PRO A 34 10.36 -1.82 -12.97
C PRO A 34 10.49 -3.18 -13.63
N PRO A 35 11.32 -3.33 -14.69
CA PRO A 35 11.49 -4.59 -15.38
C PRO A 35 11.94 -5.68 -14.38
N PRO A 36 11.24 -6.83 -14.34
CA PRO A 36 11.49 -7.85 -13.34
C PRO A 36 12.67 -8.74 -13.70
N SER A 37 13.50 -9.06 -12.72
CA SER A 37 14.35 -10.26 -12.79
C SER A 37 13.49 -11.52 -12.57
N GLN A 38 13.86 -12.62 -13.24
CA GLN A 38 13.11 -13.87 -13.18
C GLN A 38 12.82 -14.32 -11.74
N GLY A 39 11.59 -14.76 -11.50
CA GLY A 39 11.12 -15.29 -10.22
C GLY A 39 10.78 -14.24 -9.16
N ARG A 40 11.05 -12.95 -9.35
CA ARG A 40 10.69 -11.90 -8.38
C ARG A 40 9.18 -11.87 -8.12
N GLN A 41 8.82 -11.49 -6.91
CA GLN A 41 7.44 -11.35 -6.47
C GLN A 41 7.14 -9.90 -6.07
N LEU A 42 6.01 -9.37 -6.54
CA LEU A 42 5.59 -8.01 -6.26
C LEU A 42 4.12 -7.99 -5.87
N ILE A 43 3.80 -7.28 -4.80
CA ILE A 43 2.44 -6.93 -4.41
C ILE A 43 2.28 -5.43 -4.67
N THR A 44 1.26 -5.02 -5.41
CA THR A 44 0.87 -3.61 -5.52
C THR A 44 -0.37 -3.35 -4.66
N VAL A 45 -0.39 -2.22 -3.96
CA VAL A 45 -1.52 -1.72 -3.16
C VAL A 45 -1.78 -0.30 -3.60
N THR A 46 -2.76 -0.11 -4.49
CA THR A 46 -2.99 1.16 -5.17
C THR A 46 -4.37 1.71 -4.84
N ALA A 47 -4.40 2.91 -4.27
CA ALA A 47 -5.63 3.66 -4.00
C ALA A 47 -5.87 4.76 -5.05
N ASP A 48 -7.12 5.20 -5.21
CA ASP A 48 -7.47 6.28 -6.15
C ASP A 48 -7.00 7.67 -5.66
N SER A 49 -6.74 7.83 -4.38
CA SER A 49 -6.18 9.04 -3.79
C SER A 49 -5.58 8.78 -2.42
N TYR A 50 -4.77 9.73 -1.91
CA TYR A 50 -4.15 9.63 -0.59
C TYR A 50 -5.15 9.58 0.58
N GLN A 51 -6.39 10.02 0.40
CA GLN A 51 -7.43 10.03 1.44
C GLN A 51 -8.27 8.74 1.46
N LYS A 52 -8.17 7.90 0.44
CA LYS A 52 -8.93 6.64 0.39
C LYS A 52 -8.43 5.65 1.44
N THR A 53 -9.37 5.02 2.11
CA THR A 53 -9.10 4.00 3.14
C THR A 53 -9.17 2.58 2.61
N THR A 54 -9.45 2.44 1.31
CA THR A 54 -9.42 1.19 0.55
C THR A 54 -8.49 1.33 -0.65
N ALA A 55 -7.89 0.24 -1.05
CA ALA A 55 -6.98 0.14 -2.19
C ALA A 55 -7.21 -1.16 -2.95
N THR A 56 -6.74 -1.23 -4.19
CA THR A 56 -6.69 -2.46 -4.97
C THR A 56 -5.36 -3.15 -4.72
N LEU A 57 -5.39 -4.41 -4.26
CA LEU A 57 -4.21 -5.25 -4.11
C LEU A 57 -4.13 -6.25 -5.26
N ILE A 58 -2.96 -6.32 -5.90
CA ILE A 58 -2.64 -7.32 -6.93
C ILE A 58 -1.26 -7.90 -6.62
N ALA A 59 -1.11 -9.22 -6.70
CA ALA A 59 0.17 -9.91 -6.59
C ALA A 59 0.64 -10.41 -7.95
N TYR A 60 1.93 -10.24 -8.23
CA TYR A 60 2.57 -10.60 -9.49
C TYR A 60 3.81 -11.47 -9.26
N THR A 61 4.04 -12.42 -10.17
CA THR A 61 5.28 -13.16 -10.31
C THR A 61 5.98 -12.74 -11.60
N ALA A 62 7.30 -12.59 -11.57
CA ALA A 62 8.10 -12.30 -12.76
C ALA A 62 8.35 -13.55 -13.58
N GLU A 63 7.83 -13.58 -14.80
CA GLU A 63 7.97 -14.70 -15.75
C GLU A 63 8.34 -14.18 -17.14
N GLY A 64 9.37 -14.71 -17.75
CA GLY A 64 9.80 -14.30 -19.10
C GLY A 64 10.08 -12.81 -19.25
N GLY A 65 10.65 -12.16 -18.22
CA GLY A 65 10.95 -10.72 -18.22
C GLY A 65 9.73 -9.80 -18.07
N ARG A 66 8.57 -10.33 -17.68
CA ARG A 66 7.32 -9.58 -17.48
C ARG A 66 6.68 -9.92 -16.15
N TRP A 67 5.87 -8.98 -15.63
CA TRP A 67 5.01 -9.22 -14.48
C TRP A 67 3.75 -9.95 -14.89
N VAL A 68 3.55 -11.15 -14.39
CA VAL A 68 2.35 -11.97 -14.59
C VAL A 68 1.51 -11.93 -13.32
N LYS A 69 0.24 -11.57 -13.46
CA LYS A 69 -0.67 -11.51 -12.30
C LYS A 69 -0.90 -12.91 -11.74
N THR A 70 -0.61 -13.08 -10.45
CA THR A 70 -0.82 -14.33 -9.72
C THR A 70 -2.13 -14.29 -8.93
N TYR A 71 -2.40 -13.17 -8.21
CA TYR A 71 -3.60 -12.99 -7.40
C TYR A 71 -4.19 -11.58 -7.57
N GLY A 72 -5.46 -11.46 -7.27
CA GLY A 72 -6.21 -10.21 -7.34
C GLY A 72 -6.83 -9.94 -8.72
N PRO A 73 -7.40 -8.74 -8.95
CA PRO A 73 -7.48 -7.63 -8.00
C PRO A 73 -8.42 -7.93 -6.81
N TRP A 74 -8.01 -7.49 -5.62
CA TRP A 74 -8.81 -7.60 -4.40
C TRP A 74 -8.85 -6.27 -3.67
N THR A 75 -9.96 -5.98 -3.01
CA THR A 75 -10.03 -4.83 -2.11
C THR A 75 -9.22 -5.12 -0.85
N ALA A 76 -8.27 -4.23 -0.55
CA ALA A 76 -7.54 -4.16 0.71
C ALA A 76 -7.98 -2.92 1.49
N ASN A 77 -7.95 -2.97 2.83
CA ASN A 77 -8.05 -1.77 3.63
C ASN A 77 -6.65 -1.24 3.95
N VAL A 78 -6.57 0.08 4.00
CA VAL A 78 -5.36 0.83 4.40
C VAL A 78 -5.68 1.75 5.58
N GLY A 79 -4.79 2.64 5.93
CA GLY A 79 -4.92 3.53 7.09
C GLY A 79 -6.24 4.30 7.12
N LYS A 80 -6.77 4.53 8.33
CA LYS A 80 -8.00 5.33 8.55
C LYS A 80 -7.89 6.78 8.05
N SER A 81 -6.68 7.28 7.91
CA SER A 81 -6.37 8.56 7.27
C SER A 81 -5.80 8.39 5.86
N GLY A 82 -5.99 7.20 5.25
CA GLY A 82 -5.54 6.86 3.90
C GLY A 82 -4.06 6.46 3.82
N ILE A 83 -3.42 6.84 2.70
CA ILE A 83 -1.99 6.60 2.43
C ILE A 83 -1.22 7.90 2.66
N ALA A 84 -0.06 7.84 3.26
CA ALA A 84 0.83 8.99 3.41
C ALA A 84 1.53 9.31 2.08
N PRO A 85 1.56 10.56 1.62
CA PRO A 85 2.43 10.95 0.51
C PRO A 85 3.91 10.62 0.81
N PRO A 86 4.77 10.47 -0.20
CA PRO A 86 6.18 10.14 -0.01
C PRO A 86 6.87 11.05 1.03
N GLY A 87 7.55 10.45 2.01
CA GLY A 87 8.26 11.16 3.09
C GLY A 87 7.38 11.81 4.17
N GLN A 88 6.04 11.72 4.07
CA GLN A 88 5.11 12.37 5.00
C GLN A 88 4.54 11.44 6.06
N LYS A 89 4.85 10.14 6.05
CA LYS A 89 4.43 9.22 7.12
C LYS A 89 4.99 9.66 8.46
N ARG A 90 4.15 9.63 9.50
CA ARG A 90 4.52 9.94 10.90
C ARG A 90 3.92 8.91 11.85
N GLU A 91 4.52 8.79 13.03
CA GLU A 91 3.97 7.98 14.10
C GLU A 91 2.57 8.48 14.50
N GLY A 92 1.60 7.55 14.66
CA GLY A 92 0.25 7.88 15.10
C GLY A 92 -0.64 8.60 14.09
N ASP A 93 -0.19 8.86 12.83
CA ASP A 93 -0.96 9.61 11.82
C ASP A 93 -2.15 8.84 11.21
N GLY A 94 -2.25 7.55 11.49
CA GLY A 94 -3.30 6.66 10.96
C GLY A 94 -3.20 6.41 9.45
N ARG A 95 -2.05 6.65 8.82
CA ARG A 95 -1.81 6.48 7.39
C ARG A 95 -0.91 5.28 7.11
N THR A 96 -1.18 4.61 5.99
CA THR A 96 -0.27 3.60 5.43
C THR A 96 0.88 4.31 4.69
N PRO A 97 2.15 3.94 4.89
CA PRO A 97 3.26 4.57 4.17
C PRO A 97 3.21 4.25 2.68
N SER A 98 3.46 5.24 1.81
CA SER A 98 3.71 5.00 0.37
C SER A 98 5.17 4.65 0.12
N GLY A 99 5.42 3.83 -0.91
CA GLY A 99 6.74 3.38 -1.32
C GLY A 99 6.83 1.88 -1.50
N THR A 100 8.03 1.39 -1.85
CA THR A 100 8.31 -0.02 -2.09
C THR A 100 9.12 -0.60 -0.94
N TYR A 101 8.61 -1.66 -0.31
CA TYR A 101 9.19 -2.30 0.88
C TYR A 101 9.33 -3.80 0.68
N GLY A 102 10.30 -4.41 1.37
CA GLY A 102 10.38 -5.86 1.54
C GLY A 102 9.50 -6.35 2.69
N PHE A 103 9.75 -7.59 3.12
CA PHE A 103 9.14 -8.20 4.30
C PHE A 103 10.23 -8.77 5.19
N ASP A 104 10.10 -8.60 6.52
CA ASP A 104 11.09 -9.09 7.49
C ASP A 104 10.81 -10.55 7.89
N PHE A 105 9.61 -10.80 8.41
CA PHE A 105 9.14 -12.13 8.83
C PHE A 105 7.61 -12.18 8.87
N MET A 106 7.08 -13.38 9.01
CA MET A 106 5.64 -13.60 9.21
C MET A 106 5.35 -13.97 10.66
N PHE A 107 4.14 -13.67 11.10
CA PHE A 107 3.73 -13.91 12.47
C PHE A 107 2.26 -14.25 12.59
N GLY A 108 1.85 -14.72 13.76
CA GLY A 108 0.43 -14.89 14.09
C GLY A 108 0.19 -15.50 15.45
N VAL A 109 -1.02 -15.32 15.97
CA VAL A 109 -1.49 -15.99 17.18
C VAL A 109 -1.69 -17.49 16.92
N LYS A 110 -2.12 -17.84 15.69
CA LYS A 110 -2.28 -19.23 15.25
C LYS A 110 -0.93 -19.83 14.87
N PRO A 111 -0.79 -21.18 14.88
CA PRO A 111 0.38 -21.85 14.36
C PRO A 111 0.67 -21.49 12.90
N ASP A 112 1.92 -21.72 12.48
CA ASP A 112 2.36 -21.48 11.10
C ASP A 112 1.39 -22.13 10.08
N PRO A 113 0.81 -21.34 9.18
CA PRO A 113 -0.13 -21.82 8.18
C PRO A 113 0.54 -22.47 6.96
N GLY A 114 1.83 -22.78 7.00
CA GLY A 114 2.63 -23.34 5.92
C GLY A 114 3.26 -22.26 5.04
N VAL A 115 3.83 -21.21 5.62
CA VAL A 115 4.55 -20.15 4.92
C VAL A 115 6.03 -20.52 4.71
N LYS A 116 6.71 -19.81 3.79
CA LYS A 116 8.13 -20.04 3.48
C LYS A 116 9.06 -19.03 4.18
N PHE A 117 8.50 -17.95 4.69
CA PHE A 117 9.22 -16.98 5.52
C PHE A 117 9.44 -17.53 6.94
N PRO A 118 10.45 -17.02 7.68
CA PRO A 118 10.52 -17.25 9.11
C PRO A 118 9.19 -16.85 9.76
N TYR A 119 8.61 -17.75 10.55
CA TYR A 119 7.34 -17.54 11.24
C TYR A 119 7.54 -17.42 12.73
N ARG A 120 6.93 -16.39 13.33
CA ARG A 120 6.95 -16.16 14.77
C ARG A 120 5.52 -16.26 15.34
N GLN A 121 5.26 -17.29 16.16
CA GLN A 121 4.00 -17.38 16.87
C GLN A 121 3.96 -16.32 17.98
N ALA A 122 2.85 -15.61 18.08
CA ALA A 122 2.63 -14.53 19.06
C ALA A 122 1.95 -15.05 20.32
N PHE A 123 2.41 -14.59 21.46
CA PHE A 123 1.88 -14.89 22.79
C PHE A 123 1.50 -13.60 23.53
N SER A 124 0.77 -13.69 24.65
CA SER A 124 0.24 -12.54 25.38
C SER A 124 1.31 -11.54 25.85
N TYR A 125 2.54 -11.98 26.03
CA TYR A 125 3.70 -11.18 26.44
C TYR A 125 4.41 -10.52 25.24
N ASP A 126 4.07 -10.87 24.01
CA ASP A 126 4.68 -10.28 22.82
C ASP A 126 4.03 -8.93 22.48
N LYS A 127 4.85 -7.93 22.27
CA LYS A 127 4.48 -6.55 21.98
C LYS A 127 5.30 -6.03 20.80
N TRP A 128 4.76 -5.07 20.07
CA TRP A 128 5.55 -4.26 19.16
C TRP A 128 5.75 -2.89 19.80
N ASN A 129 6.99 -2.42 19.85
CA ASN A 129 7.32 -1.17 20.52
C ASN A 129 7.13 0.01 19.57
N ASP A 130 6.11 0.82 19.84
CA ASP A 130 5.74 2.03 19.07
C ASP A 130 6.23 3.32 19.75
N ASP A 131 6.93 3.19 20.88
CA ASP A 131 7.44 4.33 21.62
C ASP A 131 8.67 4.92 20.95
N SER A 132 8.50 6.07 20.31
CA SER A 132 9.57 6.78 19.60
C SER A 132 10.74 7.23 20.50
N ALA A 133 10.57 7.25 21.83
CA ALA A 133 11.64 7.54 22.76
C ALA A 133 12.42 6.28 23.20
N SER A 134 11.92 5.10 22.82
CA SER A 134 12.52 3.83 23.21
C SER A 134 13.69 3.43 22.30
N PRO A 135 14.80 2.90 22.85
CA PRO A 135 15.85 2.29 22.02
C PRO A 135 15.41 1.01 21.30
N LEU A 136 14.24 0.48 21.70
CA LEU A 136 13.60 -0.68 21.04
C LEU A 136 12.49 -0.28 20.07
N TYR A 137 12.38 1.02 19.71
CA TYR A 137 11.39 1.51 18.78
C TYR A 137 11.33 0.67 17.50
N ASN A 138 10.12 0.41 17.04
CA ASN A 138 9.79 -0.39 15.87
C ASN A 138 10.39 -1.81 15.88
N LYS A 139 10.35 -2.46 17.07
CA LYS A 139 10.79 -3.84 17.27
C LYS A 139 9.71 -4.68 17.96
N TRP A 140 9.74 -5.97 17.68
CA TRP A 140 9.06 -6.98 18.48
C TRP A 140 9.79 -7.17 19.80
N VAL A 141 9.08 -7.08 20.91
CA VAL A 141 9.61 -7.16 22.28
C VAL A 141 8.85 -8.21 23.09
N ASP A 142 9.59 -9.10 23.73
CA ASP A 142 9.06 -9.96 24.80
C ASP A 142 9.04 -9.15 26.11
N SER A 143 7.84 -8.77 26.56
CA SER A 143 7.66 -7.91 27.74
C SER A 143 8.07 -8.56 29.05
N ARG A 144 8.37 -9.83 29.08
CA ARG A 144 8.93 -10.53 30.24
C ARG A 144 10.43 -10.24 30.43
N HIS A 145 11.11 -9.82 29.37
CA HIS A 145 12.56 -9.65 29.32
C HIS A 145 13.01 -8.22 29.02
N ALA A 146 12.13 -7.39 28.42
CA ALA A 146 12.47 -6.01 28.09
C ALA A 146 11.24 -5.10 28.18
N ASN A 147 11.46 -3.81 28.40
CA ASN A 147 10.40 -2.80 28.41
C ASN A 147 9.88 -2.59 26.98
N PRO A 148 8.59 -2.87 26.69
CA PRO A 148 8.01 -2.71 25.37
C PRO A 148 7.68 -1.25 24.99
N GLY A 149 8.01 -0.26 25.82
CA GLY A 149 7.67 1.15 25.61
C GLY A 149 6.32 1.56 26.20
N VAL A 150 5.91 2.78 25.95
CA VAL A 150 4.62 3.33 26.37
C VAL A 150 3.54 2.95 25.35
N ALA A 151 2.43 2.34 25.81
CA ALA A 151 1.29 1.91 25.01
C ALA A 151 1.65 1.07 23.77
N PRO A 152 2.46 -0.01 23.89
CA PRO A 152 2.92 -0.81 22.76
C PRO A 152 1.77 -1.52 22.06
N GLU A 153 1.92 -1.80 20.76
CA GLU A 153 0.99 -2.64 19.99
C GLU A 153 0.96 -4.07 20.55
N ASN A 154 -0.24 -4.59 20.81
CA ASN A 154 -0.40 -5.95 21.33
C ASN A 154 -0.37 -6.97 20.18
N MET A 155 0.59 -7.88 20.18
CA MET A 155 0.73 -8.88 19.10
C MET A 155 -0.31 -10.01 19.18
N VAL A 156 -1.19 -10.02 20.20
CA VAL A 156 -2.35 -10.92 20.34
C VAL A 156 -3.66 -10.18 20.08
N THR A 157 -3.74 -9.44 18.96
CA THR A 157 -4.94 -8.70 18.56
C THR A 157 -5.80 -9.57 17.62
N LEU A 158 -6.91 -10.10 18.16
CA LEU A 158 -7.79 -11.01 17.42
C LEU A 158 -8.94 -10.28 16.73
N PRO A 159 -9.40 -10.76 15.55
CA PRO A 159 -8.79 -11.80 14.71
C PRO A 159 -7.66 -11.27 13.82
N ALA A 160 -7.36 -9.94 13.86
CA ALA A 160 -6.47 -9.26 12.93
C ALA A 160 -5.09 -9.92 12.84
N TYR A 161 -4.52 -10.31 13.98
CA TYR A 161 -3.19 -10.89 14.08
C TYR A 161 -3.21 -12.42 14.24
N ASN A 162 -4.30 -13.09 13.83
CA ASN A 162 -4.23 -14.54 13.68
C ASN A 162 -3.14 -14.95 12.69
N TYR A 163 -2.90 -14.14 11.66
CA TYR A 163 -1.83 -14.27 10.68
C TYR A 163 -1.43 -12.90 10.15
N GLY A 164 -0.14 -12.69 9.89
CA GLY A 164 0.36 -11.47 9.30
C GLY A 164 1.81 -11.57 8.83
N ALA A 165 2.26 -10.51 8.16
CA ALA A 165 3.64 -10.30 7.75
C ALA A 165 4.08 -8.89 8.12
N VAL A 166 5.31 -8.75 8.60
CA VAL A 166 5.92 -7.45 8.88
C VAL A 166 6.40 -6.85 7.56
N ILE A 167 5.79 -5.74 7.15
CA ILE A 167 6.28 -4.91 6.05
C ILE A 167 7.51 -4.16 6.55
N ALA A 168 8.62 -4.26 5.81
CA ALA A 168 9.93 -3.71 6.22
C ALA A 168 10.00 -2.18 6.11
N TYR A 169 8.94 -1.50 6.60
CA TYR A 169 8.91 -0.04 6.70
C TYR A 169 9.59 0.41 7.99
N ASN A 170 10.60 1.26 7.88
CA ASN A 170 11.34 1.82 9.03
C ASN A 170 11.88 0.77 10.03
N THR A 171 12.02 -0.50 9.61
CA THR A 171 12.47 -1.58 10.52
C THR A 171 13.99 -1.69 10.57
N LYS A 172 14.69 -1.26 9.53
CA LYS A 172 16.16 -1.27 9.48
C LYS A 172 16.76 -0.12 10.29
N ASP A 173 16.42 1.12 9.95
CA ASP A 173 17.01 2.31 10.56
C ASP A 173 16.28 2.76 11.83
N ARG A 174 15.01 2.39 11.95
CA ARG A 174 14.13 2.68 13.09
C ARG A 174 14.19 4.14 13.52
N THR A 175 14.08 5.02 12.53
CA THR A 175 14.08 6.46 12.77
C THR A 175 12.85 6.85 13.60
N PRO A 176 13.04 7.45 14.79
CA PRO A 176 11.95 7.86 15.65
C PRO A 176 10.95 8.78 14.93
N HIS A 177 9.68 8.69 15.31
CA HIS A 177 8.56 9.50 14.79
C HIS A 177 8.19 9.29 13.33
N LEU A 178 8.89 8.45 12.56
CA LEU A 178 8.54 8.19 11.15
C LEU A 178 7.49 7.09 10.97
N GLY A 179 7.04 6.47 12.05
CA GLY A 179 6.03 5.41 12.04
C GLY A 179 6.61 4.02 12.27
N SER A 180 5.81 3.18 12.91
CA SER A 180 6.12 1.82 13.33
C SER A 180 4.96 0.87 13.07
N ALA A 181 5.11 -0.43 13.34
CA ALA A 181 4.06 -1.45 13.33
C ALA A 181 3.26 -1.49 12.01
N ILE A 182 3.94 -1.51 10.87
CA ILE A 182 3.29 -1.60 9.55
C ILE A 182 3.28 -3.06 9.11
N PHE A 183 2.08 -3.64 9.08
CA PHE A 183 1.87 -5.07 8.79
C PHE A 183 0.92 -5.29 7.62
N LEU A 184 1.02 -6.47 7.00
CA LEU A 184 -0.02 -7.06 6.16
C LEU A 184 -0.74 -8.11 7.00
N HIS A 185 -2.05 -7.92 7.31
CA HIS A 185 -2.77 -8.76 8.27
C HIS A 185 -4.24 -9.00 7.88
N ILE A 186 -4.99 -9.73 8.72
CA ILE A 186 -6.42 -10.02 8.48
C ILE A 186 -7.26 -8.76 8.67
N SER A 187 -8.16 -8.49 7.73
CA SER A 187 -9.10 -7.37 7.81
C SER A 187 -10.20 -7.62 8.84
N ASN A 188 -10.52 -6.58 9.61
CA ASN A 188 -11.71 -6.50 10.47
C ASN A 188 -12.93 -5.89 9.74
N GLY A 189 -12.85 -5.70 8.41
CA GLY A 189 -13.91 -5.08 7.61
C GLY A 189 -13.84 -3.55 7.53
N GLY A 190 -12.91 -2.90 8.23
CA GLY A 190 -12.73 -1.45 8.24
C GLY A 190 -11.29 -1.01 8.00
N PRO A 191 -11.04 0.31 7.99
CA PRO A 191 -9.71 0.88 7.85
C PRO A 191 -8.79 0.47 9.00
N THR A 192 -7.47 0.49 8.75
CA THR A 192 -6.44 0.19 9.74
C THR A 192 -5.90 1.47 10.39
N THR A 193 -4.95 1.35 11.30
CA THR A 193 -4.20 2.50 11.83
C THR A 193 -2.90 2.80 11.08
N GLY A 194 -2.66 2.09 9.96
CA GLY A 194 -1.50 2.27 9.10
C GLY A 194 -1.09 1.01 8.34
N CYS A 195 -1.58 -0.14 8.75
CA CYS A 195 -1.34 -1.43 8.09
C CYS A 195 -2.08 -1.57 6.76
N VAL A 196 -1.78 -2.65 6.04
CA VAL A 196 -2.58 -3.16 4.93
C VAL A 196 -3.31 -4.41 5.40
N SER A 197 -4.62 -4.54 5.13
CA SER A 197 -5.36 -5.72 5.55
C SER A 197 -6.24 -6.32 4.45
N LEU A 198 -6.39 -7.64 4.48
CA LEU A 198 -7.16 -8.45 3.54
C LEU A 198 -8.10 -9.40 4.27
N PRO A 199 -9.20 -9.86 3.63
CA PRO A 199 -9.94 -11.04 4.10
C PRO A 199 -9.00 -12.23 4.32
N VAL A 200 -9.29 -13.07 5.33
CA VAL A 200 -8.39 -14.14 5.79
C VAL A 200 -7.98 -15.11 4.69
N ASP A 201 -8.92 -15.50 3.83
CA ASP A 201 -8.67 -16.42 2.71
C ASP A 201 -7.71 -15.84 1.68
N LYS A 202 -7.80 -14.55 1.40
CA LYS A 202 -6.93 -13.81 0.48
C LYS A 202 -5.54 -13.59 1.09
N LEU A 203 -5.51 -13.22 2.36
CA LEU A 203 -4.25 -13.06 3.08
C LEU A 203 -3.44 -14.37 3.07
N LEU A 204 -4.05 -15.49 3.42
CA LEU A 204 -3.37 -16.79 3.46
C LEU A 204 -2.84 -17.22 2.10
N GLN A 205 -3.54 -16.91 0.99
CA GLN A 205 -3.02 -17.15 -0.36
C GLN A 205 -1.72 -16.37 -0.60
N VAL A 206 -1.71 -15.08 -0.24
CA VAL A 206 -0.52 -14.22 -0.41
C VAL A 206 0.62 -14.67 0.49
N LEU A 207 0.38 -14.93 1.79
CA LEU A 207 1.43 -15.32 2.73
C LEU A 207 2.11 -16.64 2.32
N ARG A 208 1.35 -17.65 1.88
CA ARG A 208 1.89 -18.93 1.42
C ARG A 208 2.63 -18.84 0.09
N TRP A 209 2.21 -17.91 -0.78
CA TRP A 209 2.85 -17.68 -2.07
C TRP A 209 4.20 -16.97 -1.90
N MET A 210 4.31 -15.99 -1.00
CA MET A 210 5.55 -15.25 -0.78
C MET A 210 6.71 -16.19 -0.40
N ASP A 211 7.85 -16.04 -1.09
CA ASP A 211 9.04 -16.83 -0.88
C ASP A 211 10.25 -15.89 -0.77
N PRO A 212 11.01 -15.91 0.35
CA PRO A 212 12.17 -15.04 0.53
C PRO A 212 13.24 -15.22 -0.56
N LYS A 213 13.34 -16.39 -1.19
CA LYS A 213 14.23 -16.64 -2.33
C LYS A 213 13.89 -15.78 -3.56
N HIS A 214 12.65 -15.33 -3.66
CA HIS A 214 12.14 -14.51 -4.76
C HIS A 214 12.07 -13.01 -4.39
N SER A 215 12.62 -12.62 -3.24
CA SER A 215 12.71 -11.23 -2.76
C SER A 215 11.37 -10.47 -2.92
N PRO A 216 10.28 -10.95 -2.30
CA PRO A 216 8.98 -10.32 -2.45
C PRO A 216 9.00 -8.87 -1.94
N GLN A 217 8.32 -8.00 -2.68
CA GLN A 217 8.17 -6.60 -2.35
C GLN A 217 6.68 -6.22 -2.34
N ILE A 218 6.35 -5.20 -1.57
CA ILE A 218 5.06 -4.53 -1.60
C ILE A 218 5.26 -3.09 -2.01
N ASP A 219 4.56 -2.64 -3.04
CA ASP A 219 4.56 -1.27 -3.54
C ASP A 219 3.21 -0.63 -3.21
N ILE A 220 3.23 0.42 -2.41
CA ILE A 220 2.04 1.09 -1.86
C ILE A 220 1.99 2.51 -2.39
N GLY A 221 0.87 2.90 -3.01
CA GLY A 221 0.76 4.23 -3.59
C GLY A 221 -0.64 4.58 -4.05
N VAL A 222 -0.70 5.65 -4.85
CA VAL A 222 -1.92 6.14 -5.50
C VAL A 222 -1.72 6.19 -7.02
N VAL A 223 -2.82 6.10 -7.79
CA VAL A 223 -2.81 6.28 -9.24
C VAL A 223 -2.55 7.71 -9.64
#